data_7664c6f90a2cf3bf8612891dafee7c94
#
_entry.id   7664c6f90a2cf3bf8612891dafee7c94
#
_cell.length_a   1.000
_cell.length_b   1.000
_cell.length_c   1.000
_cell.angle_alpha   90.00
_cell.angle_beta   90.00
_cell.angle_gamma   90.00
#
_symmetry.space_group_name_H-M   'P 1'
#
loop_
_entity.id
_entity.type
_entity.pdbx_description
1 polymer ?
#
loop_
_entity_poly.entity_id
_entity_poly.type
_entity_poly.pdbx_seq_one_letter_code
_entity_poly.pdbx_strand_id
1 'polypeptide(L)'
;HCNPVIMAYAAVYMDKTVLYTDIDRLDDCIDKLIEAGVEVKPYNDIYEDIRSIAGHKVLIDKKRVNTRLYLYAKDNDKIELVEKENPEVLLKAVKNDIEITNLKNVHIDDGLAVTRFIFWLKKAVKSGQTITEASAAEYLDNLRSGIKDYIELSFDTISAYADNAAMMHYQASKDNCSTLKQEGML
;
A
#
# COMPACT_ATOMS: atom_id res chain seq x y z
N HIS A 1 0.53 -4.89 -7.42
CA HIS A 1 0.30 -4.18 -6.15
C HIS A 1 1.45 -3.24 -5.89
N CYS A 2 1.15 -1.96 -5.74
CA CYS A 2 2.15 -0.92 -5.46
C CYS A 2 2.52 -0.79 -3.97
N ASN A 3 2.32 -1.81 -3.16
CA ASN A 3 2.70 -1.83 -1.74
C ASN A 3 3.68 -2.97 -1.48
N PRO A 4 4.91 -2.68 -1.04
CA PRO A 4 5.91 -3.69 -0.70
C PRO A 4 5.56 -4.35 0.64
N VAL A 5 4.52 -5.17 0.65
CA VAL A 5 4.02 -5.87 1.84
C VAL A 5 3.94 -7.38 1.59
N ILE A 6 4.16 -8.15 2.64
CA ILE A 6 3.94 -9.60 2.64
C ILE A 6 2.59 -9.93 3.30
N MET A 7 2.01 -11.06 2.93
CA MET A 7 0.82 -11.57 3.59
C MET A 7 1.21 -12.11 4.97
N ALA A 8 0.59 -11.57 6.01
CA ALA A 8 0.86 -11.98 7.37
C ALA A 8 -0.35 -11.79 8.30
N TYR A 9 -0.33 -12.50 9.41
CA TYR A 9 -1.12 -12.21 10.60
C TYR A 9 -0.18 -11.93 11.76
N ALA A 10 -0.64 -11.14 12.71
CA ALA A 10 0.04 -10.95 13.98
C ALA A 10 -0.92 -11.23 15.14
N ALA A 11 -0.47 -12.04 16.10
CA ALA A 11 -1.12 -12.17 17.39
C ALA A 11 -0.27 -11.45 18.44
N VAL A 12 -0.83 -10.39 19.01
CA VAL A 12 -0.15 -9.54 19.99
C VAL A 12 -0.65 -9.91 21.38
N TYR A 13 0.23 -10.43 22.21
CA TYR A 13 -0.01 -10.76 23.60
C TYR A 13 0.57 -9.65 24.51
N MET A 14 0.38 -9.77 25.81
CA MET A 14 0.94 -8.82 26.79
C MET A 14 2.46 -8.94 26.93
N ASP A 15 3.02 -10.09 26.62
CA ASP A 15 4.42 -10.48 26.85
C ASP A 15 5.17 -10.86 25.57
N LYS A 16 4.46 -11.09 24.47
CA LYS A 16 5.07 -11.47 23.19
C LYS A 16 4.22 -11.06 21.98
N THR A 17 4.84 -11.10 20.84
CA THR A 17 4.16 -10.99 19.53
C THR A 17 4.50 -12.22 18.69
N VAL A 18 3.49 -12.81 18.06
CA VAL A 18 3.67 -13.92 17.11
C VAL A 18 3.29 -13.43 15.72
N LEU A 19 4.22 -13.53 14.78
CA LEU A 19 4.02 -13.21 13.37
C LEU A 19 3.82 -14.51 12.59
N TYR A 20 2.74 -14.62 11.86
CA TYR A 20 2.42 -15.75 10.99
C TYR A 20 2.58 -15.32 9.53
N THR A 21 3.56 -15.86 8.82
CA THR A 21 3.86 -15.47 7.45
C THR A 21 4.56 -16.59 6.67
N ASP A 22 4.80 -16.34 5.39
CA ASP A 22 5.69 -17.18 4.58
C ASP A 22 7.14 -16.89 5.01
N ILE A 23 7.72 -17.80 5.78
CA ILE A 23 9.04 -17.64 6.42
C ILE A 23 10.13 -17.49 5.35
N ASP A 24 10.01 -18.20 4.23
CA ASP A 24 10.98 -18.17 3.13
C ASP A 24 11.11 -16.79 2.47
N ARG A 25 10.17 -15.88 2.75
CA ARG A 25 10.18 -14.49 2.25
C ARG A 25 10.75 -13.47 3.23
N LEU A 26 11.18 -13.90 4.39
CA LEU A 26 11.73 -12.99 5.40
C LEU A 26 13.23 -12.73 5.23
N ASP A 27 13.96 -13.62 4.53
CA ASP A 27 15.39 -13.53 4.28
C ASP A 27 16.18 -12.99 5.50
N ASP A 28 16.96 -11.93 5.31
CA ASP A 28 17.76 -11.29 6.37
C ASP A 28 16.92 -10.56 7.43
N CYS A 29 15.61 -10.48 7.29
CA CYS A 29 14.76 -9.77 8.26
C CYS A 29 14.38 -10.65 9.46
N ILE A 30 14.47 -11.97 9.34
CA ILE A 30 14.03 -12.91 10.39
C ILE A 30 14.84 -12.72 11.68
N ASP A 31 16.16 -12.57 11.59
CA ASP A 31 17.01 -12.39 12.77
C ASP A 31 16.65 -11.10 13.52
N LYS A 32 16.37 -10.02 12.81
CA LYS A 32 15.94 -8.75 13.40
C LYS A 32 14.59 -8.86 14.11
N LEU A 33 13.67 -9.66 13.58
CA LEU A 33 12.37 -9.91 14.21
C LEU A 33 12.55 -10.70 15.51
N ILE A 34 13.38 -11.75 15.49
CA ILE A 34 13.70 -12.58 16.67
C ILE A 34 14.40 -11.73 17.74
N GLU A 35 15.39 -10.92 17.37
CA GLU A 35 16.07 -9.98 18.27
C GLU A 35 15.11 -8.96 18.89
N ALA A 36 14.08 -8.57 18.15
CA ALA A 36 13.01 -7.71 18.65
C ALA A 36 11.96 -8.43 19.53
N GLY A 37 12.15 -9.73 19.80
CA GLY A 37 11.24 -10.53 20.62
C GLY A 37 9.98 -11.02 19.89
N VAL A 38 9.99 -11.04 18.56
CA VAL A 38 8.88 -11.56 17.74
C VAL A 38 9.10 -13.05 17.46
N GLU A 39 8.15 -13.87 17.86
CA GLU A 39 8.10 -15.28 17.45
C GLU A 39 7.55 -15.35 16.02
N VAL A 40 8.22 -16.09 15.13
CA VAL A 40 7.80 -16.25 13.73
C VAL A 40 7.29 -17.67 13.51
N LYS A 41 6.11 -17.80 12.91
CA LYS A 41 5.48 -19.09 12.58
C LYS A 41 5.02 -19.12 11.11
N PRO A 42 4.85 -20.33 10.53
CA PRO A 42 4.23 -20.49 9.22
C PRO A 42 2.84 -19.85 9.17
N TYR A 43 2.52 -19.24 8.02
CA TYR A 43 1.27 -18.47 7.82
C TYR A 43 0.00 -19.19 8.25
N ASN A 44 -0.09 -20.50 8.00
CA ASN A 44 -1.30 -21.28 8.30
C ASN A 44 -1.45 -21.67 9.77
N ASP A 45 -0.40 -21.57 10.56
CA ASP A 45 -0.42 -22.00 11.98
C ASP A 45 -1.37 -21.13 12.82
N ILE A 46 -1.66 -19.91 12.37
CA ILE A 46 -2.67 -19.03 13.01
C ILE A 46 -4.02 -19.73 13.19
N TYR A 47 -4.41 -20.62 12.27
CA TYR A 47 -5.71 -21.29 12.32
C TYR A 47 -5.77 -22.37 13.40
N GLU A 48 -4.65 -23.02 13.70
CA GLU A 48 -4.59 -23.97 14.81
C GLU A 48 -4.38 -23.25 16.14
N ASP A 49 -3.55 -22.21 16.16
CA ASP A 49 -3.30 -21.42 17.36
C ASP A 49 -4.57 -20.76 17.88
N ILE A 50 -5.41 -20.17 17.01
CA ILE A 50 -6.67 -19.55 17.44
C ILE A 50 -7.67 -20.55 18.01
N ARG A 51 -7.61 -21.82 17.61
CA ARG A 51 -8.46 -22.90 18.13
C ARG A 51 -7.96 -23.44 19.45
N SER A 52 -6.65 -23.38 19.69
CA SER A 52 -6.00 -23.94 20.87
C SER A 52 -5.85 -22.95 22.01
N ILE A 53 -5.85 -21.64 21.73
CA ILE A 53 -5.73 -20.58 22.75
C ILE A 53 -6.85 -20.68 23.79
N ALA A 54 -6.51 -20.48 25.07
CA ALA A 54 -7.45 -20.57 26.17
C ALA A 54 -7.15 -19.54 27.28
N GLY A 55 -8.16 -19.11 28.00
CA GLY A 55 -8.02 -18.23 29.16
C GLY A 55 -7.71 -16.76 28.83
N HIS A 56 -7.90 -16.36 27.56
CA HIS A 56 -7.61 -15.00 27.09
C HIS A 56 -8.86 -14.27 26.62
N LYS A 57 -8.81 -12.93 26.71
CA LYS A 57 -9.70 -12.05 25.94
C LYS A 57 -9.00 -11.78 24.60
N VAL A 58 -9.67 -12.14 23.51
CA VAL A 58 -9.12 -12.00 22.16
C VAL A 58 -9.89 -10.94 21.40
N LEU A 59 -9.23 -9.83 21.06
CA LEU A 59 -9.82 -8.78 20.23
C LEU A 59 -9.66 -9.15 18.76
N ILE A 60 -10.77 -9.12 18.03
CA ILE A 60 -10.79 -9.32 16.58
C ILE A 60 -11.64 -8.25 15.92
N ASP A 61 -11.08 -7.61 14.91
CA ASP A 61 -11.83 -6.75 13.99
C ASP A 61 -12.42 -7.61 12.85
N LYS A 62 -13.70 -7.95 12.99
CA LYS A 62 -14.40 -8.81 12.01
C LYS A 62 -14.54 -8.20 10.61
N LYS A 63 -14.28 -6.89 10.45
CA LYS A 63 -14.29 -6.22 9.13
C LYS A 63 -12.98 -6.41 8.38
N ARG A 64 -11.90 -6.78 9.08
CA ARG A 64 -10.55 -6.85 8.54
C ARG A 64 -9.96 -8.25 8.53
N VAL A 65 -10.36 -9.10 9.50
CA VAL A 65 -9.93 -10.49 9.55
C VAL A 65 -10.70 -11.34 8.54
N ASN A 66 -10.08 -12.40 8.02
CA ASN A 66 -10.83 -13.32 7.17
C ASN A 66 -11.88 -14.13 7.94
N THR A 67 -12.92 -14.51 7.23
CA THR A 67 -14.10 -15.21 7.82
C THR A 67 -13.73 -16.52 8.53
N ARG A 68 -12.77 -17.29 7.99
CA ARG A 68 -12.35 -18.56 8.61
C ARG A 68 -11.75 -18.35 9.99
N LEU A 69 -10.85 -17.39 10.13
CA LEU A 69 -10.22 -17.06 11.40
C LEU A 69 -11.24 -16.54 12.42
N TYR A 70 -12.15 -15.66 11.96
CA TYR A 70 -13.24 -15.17 12.79
C TYR A 70 -14.15 -16.31 13.31
N LEU A 71 -14.54 -17.25 12.45
CA LEU A 71 -15.38 -18.36 12.85
C LEU A 71 -14.67 -19.28 13.86
N TYR A 72 -13.38 -19.56 13.66
CA TYR A 72 -12.61 -20.37 14.62
C TYR A 72 -12.49 -19.69 15.99
N ALA A 73 -12.31 -18.38 16.03
CA ALA A 73 -12.32 -17.63 17.28
C ALA A 73 -13.70 -17.65 17.95
N LYS A 74 -14.76 -17.51 17.16
CA LYS A 74 -16.14 -17.50 17.66
C LYS A 74 -16.57 -18.87 18.22
N ASP A 75 -16.11 -19.95 17.60
CA ASP A 75 -16.42 -21.32 18.02
C ASP A 75 -15.53 -21.83 19.16
N ASN A 76 -14.50 -21.05 19.56
CA ASN A 76 -13.62 -21.38 20.67
C ASN A 76 -14.23 -20.90 22.00
N ASP A 77 -14.82 -21.82 22.76
CA ASP A 77 -15.48 -21.59 24.06
C ASP A 77 -14.50 -21.31 25.22
N LYS A 78 -13.18 -21.44 24.97
CA LYS A 78 -12.12 -21.21 25.97
C LYS A 78 -11.62 -19.77 26.02
N ILE A 79 -12.12 -18.89 25.15
CA ILE A 79 -11.74 -17.47 25.09
C ILE A 79 -12.95 -16.57 25.27
N GLU A 80 -12.69 -15.32 25.70
CA GLU A 80 -13.67 -14.24 25.61
C GLU A 80 -13.42 -13.46 24.31
N LEU A 81 -14.26 -13.62 23.30
CA LEU A 81 -14.13 -12.90 22.03
C LEU A 81 -14.62 -11.47 22.18
N VAL A 82 -13.76 -10.50 21.84
CA VAL A 82 -14.05 -9.08 21.85
C VAL A 82 -14.07 -8.55 20.41
N GLU A 83 -15.25 -8.27 19.89
CA GLU A 83 -15.43 -7.73 18.54
C GLU A 83 -15.33 -6.20 18.56
N LYS A 84 -14.15 -5.67 18.23
CA LYS A 84 -13.90 -4.23 18.14
C LYS A 84 -12.96 -3.92 16.98
N GLU A 85 -12.94 -2.65 16.59
CA GLU A 85 -11.99 -2.15 15.60
C GLU A 85 -10.55 -2.36 16.10
N ASN A 86 -9.68 -2.77 15.20
CA ASN A 86 -8.28 -2.99 15.50
C ASN A 86 -7.57 -1.68 15.88
N PRO A 87 -7.00 -1.56 17.09
CA PRO A 87 -6.36 -0.34 17.55
C PRO A 87 -5.14 0.08 16.73
N GLU A 88 -4.48 -0.86 16.04
CA GLU A 88 -3.33 -0.56 15.17
C GLU A 88 -3.69 0.41 14.05
N VAL A 89 -4.95 0.43 13.58
CA VAL A 89 -5.41 1.31 12.50
C VAL A 89 -5.16 2.77 12.86
N LEU A 90 -5.55 3.18 14.06
CA LEU A 90 -5.34 4.54 14.53
C LEU A 90 -3.87 4.78 14.88
N LEU A 91 -3.21 3.83 15.54
CA LEU A 91 -1.79 3.94 15.88
C LEU A 91 -0.91 4.11 14.66
N LYS A 92 -1.17 3.35 13.58
CA LYS A 92 -0.47 3.48 12.30
C LYS A 92 -0.81 4.79 11.58
N ALA A 93 -2.00 5.34 11.74
CA ALA A 93 -2.40 6.60 11.13
C ALA A 93 -1.65 7.80 11.72
N VAL A 94 -1.25 7.73 12.98
CA VAL A 94 -0.46 8.77 13.66
C VAL A 94 1.02 8.54 13.36
N LYS A 95 1.61 9.41 12.54
CA LYS A 95 3.00 9.32 12.09
C LYS A 95 3.96 9.85 13.15
N ASN A 96 5.10 9.21 13.28
CA ASN A 96 6.22 9.72 14.08
C ASN A 96 7.00 10.82 13.33
N ASP A 97 7.94 11.47 14.01
CA ASP A 97 8.69 12.61 13.45
C ASP A 97 9.56 12.22 12.24
N ILE A 98 10.08 10.99 12.20
CA ILE A 98 10.87 10.47 11.08
C ILE A 98 9.96 10.28 9.86
N GLU A 99 8.81 9.64 10.03
CA GLU A 99 7.81 9.46 8.96
C GLU A 99 7.33 10.81 8.43
N ILE A 100 7.05 11.78 9.32
CA ILE A 100 6.64 13.13 8.92
C ILE A 100 7.72 13.82 8.10
N THR A 101 8.98 13.72 8.51
CA THR A 101 10.11 14.33 7.80
C THR A 101 10.27 13.70 6.43
N ASN A 102 10.24 12.38 6.33
CA ASN A 102 10.36 11.67 5.07
C ASN A 102 9.19 12.00 4.13
N LEU A 103 7.94 12.04 4.64
CA LEU A 103 6.78 12.43 3.86
C LEU A 103 6.92 13.86 3.30
N LYS A 104 7.38 14.82 4.09
CA LYS A 104 7.62 16.20 3.62
C LYS A 104 8.64 16.24 2.50
N ASN A 105 9.76 15.54 2.66
CA ASN A 105 10.82 15.51 1.65
C ASN A 105 10.35 14.88 0.35
N VAL A 106 9.69 13.71 0.43
CA VAL A 106 9.12 13.02 -0.76
C VAL A 106 8.10 13.90 -1.48
N HIS A 107 7.26 14.64 -0.75
CA HIS A 107 6.29 15.54 -1.39
C HIS A 107 6.96 16.75 -2.10
N ILE A 108 8.11 17.20 -1.62
CA ILE A 108 8.88 18.26 -2.31
C ILE A 108 9.44 17.71 -3.62
N ASP A 109 10.05 16.52 -3.59
CA ASP A 109 10.65 15.90 -4.77
C ASP A 109 9.59 15.51 -5.81
N ASP A 110 8.46 14.90 -5.38
CA ASP A 110 7.33 14.61 -6.26
C ASP A 110 6.70 15.89 -6.83
N GLY A 111 6.53 16.92 -5.99
CA GLY A 111 6.03 18.22 -6.42
C GLY A 111 6.91 18.85 -7.50
N LEU A 112 8.23 18.68 -7.42
CA LEU A 112 9.16 19.11 -8.46
C LEU A 112 9.00 18.30 -9.75
N ALA A 113 8.82 16.99 -9.66
CA ALA A 113 8.56 16.13 -10.81
C ALA A 113 7.25 16.53 -11.52
N VAL A 114 6.17 16.73 -10.77
CA VAL A 114 4.87 17.19 -11.31
C VAL A 114 4.98 18.58 -11.93
N THR A 115 5.70 19.52 -11.31
CA THR A 115 5.89 20.87 -11.84
C THR A 115 6.65 20.84 -13.17
N ARG A 116 7.72 20.02 -13.26
CA ARG A 116 8.48 19.82 -14.51
C ARG A 116 7.61 19.19 -15.59
N PHE A 117 6.77 18.22 -15.22
CA PHE A 117 5.80 17.60 -16.12
C PHE A 117 4.83 18.63 -16.70
N ILE A 118 4.18 19.44 -15.87
CA ILE A 118 3.23 20.47 -16.30
C ILE A 118 3.90 21.48 -17.25
N PHE A 119 5.10 21.91 -16.92
CA PHE A 119 5.86 22.83 -17.78
C PHE A 119 6.18 22.21 -19.14
N TRP A 120 6.70 20.98 -19.15
CA TRP A 120 7.01 20.25 -20.37
C TRP A 120 5.76 20.04 -21.22
N LEU A 121 4.67 19.56 -20.62
CA LEU A 121 3.43 19.25 -21.33
C LEU A 121 2.88 20.49 -22.04
N LYS A 122 2.74 21.59 -21.31
CA LYS A 122 2.26 22.85 -21.91
C LYS A 122 3.14 23.35 -23.06
N LYS A 123 4.46 23.23 -22.92
CA LYS A 123 5.41 23.61 -23.96
C LYS A 123 5.34 22.68 -25.17
N ALA A 124 5.29 21.39 -24.97
CA ALA A 124 5.26 20.38 -26.04
C ALA A 124 3.97 20.50 -26.87
N VAL A 125 2.82 20.55 -26.23
CA VAL A 125 1.51 20.68 -26.91
C VAL A 125 1.43 22.02 -27.66
N LYS A 126 1.89 23.11 -27.05
CA LYS A 126 1.94 24.44 -27.72
C LYS A 126 2.83 24.48 -28.95
N SER A 127 3.94 23.70 -28.95
CA SER A 127 4.84 23.61 -30.10
C SER A 127 4.34 22.70 -31.22
N GLY A 128 3.16 22.09 -31.08
CA GLY A 128 2.59 21.16 -32.06
C GLY A 128 3.14 19.73 -31.96
N GLN A 129 3.85 19.40 -30.89
CA GLN A 129 4.29 18.03 -30.66
C GLN A 129 3.06 17.15 -30.34
N THR A 130 3.00 15.98 -30.97
CA THR A 130 1.94 15.00 -30.65
C THR A 130 2.22 14.33 -29.31
N ILE A 131 1.36 14.59 -28.35
CA ILE A 131 1.38 13.99 -27.01
C ILE A 131 0.09 13.22 -26.83
N THR A 132 0.18 11.98 -26.38
CA THR A 132 -0.98 11.16 -26.01
C THR A 132 -1.08 11.02 -24.49
N GLU A 133 -2.22 10.58 -23.99
CA GLU A 133 -2.41 10.28 -22.57
C GLU A 133 -1.35 9.28 -22.07
N ALA A 134 -1.08 8.22 -22.84
CA ALA A 134 -0.06 7.23 -22.49
C ALA A 134 1.35 7.83 -22.46
N SER A 135 1.73 8.65 -23.45
CA SER A 135 3.06 9.28 -23.46
C SER A 135 3.20 10.35 -22.38
N ALA A 136 2.12 11.01 -21.97
CA ALA A 136 2.13 11.95 -20.86
C ALA A 136 2.34 11.22 -19.52
N ALA A 137 1.63 10.11 -19.28
CA ALA A 137 1.84 9.26 -18.10
C ALA A 137 3.30 8.76 -18.03
N GLU A 138 3.81 8.16 -19.11
CA GLU A 138 5.18 7.66 -19.20
C GLU A 138 6.24 8.76 -18.90
N TYR A 139 6.02 9.98 -19.37
CA TYR A 139 6.93 11.09 -19.09
C TYR A 139 6.96 11.45 -17.59
N LEU A 140 5.81 11.50 -16.93
CA LEU A 140 5.74 11.76 -15.48
C LEU A 140 6.38 10.63 -14.69
N ASP A 141 6.13 9.37 -15.07
CA ASP A 141 6.69 8.20 -14.41
C ASP A 141 8.23 8.18 -14.54
N ASN A 142 8.76 8.57 -15.69
CA ASN A 142 10.20 8.74 -15.90
C ASN A 142 10.80 9.85 -15.03
N LEU A 143 10.11 10.96 -14.80
CA LEU A 143 10.56 11.99 -13.87
C LEU A 143 10.59 11.50 -12.42
N ARG A 144 9.59 10.71 -12.01
CA ARG A 144 9.50 10.11 -10.68
C ARG A 144 10.55 9.04 -10.45
N SER A 145 10.80 8.20 -11.45
CA SER A 145 11.84 7.15 -11.37
C SER A 145 13.25 7.69 -11.22
N GLY A 146 13.48 8.94 -11.60
CA GLY A 146 14.74 9.63 -11.39
C GLY A 146 14.92 10.22 -9.97
N ILE A 147 13.94 10.14 -9.09
CA ILE A 147 14.03 10.60 -7.69
C ILE A 147 14.90 9.61 -6.92
N LYS A 148 15.77 10.15 -6.05
CA LYS A 148 16.62 9.32 -5.20
C LYS A 148 15.78 8.39 -4.32
N ASP A 149 16.23 7.14 -4.16
CA ASP A 149 15.58 6.09 -3.36
C ASP A 149 14.17 5.69 -3.86
N TYR A 150 13.86 6.01 -5.13
CA TYR A 150 12.63 5.54 -5.77
C TYR A 150 12.64 4.00 -5.87
N ILE A 151 11.53 3.38 -5.49
CA ILE A 151 11.34 1.93 -5.58
C ILE A 151 10.36 1.62 -6.73
N GLU A 152 9.14 2.12 -6.61
CA GLU A 152 8.08 1.96 -7.60
C GLU A 152 6.98 3.03 -7.41
N LEU A 153 6.06 3.11 -8.34
CA LEU A 153 4.87 3.95 -8.17
C LEU A 153 3.98 3.40 -7.05
N SER A 154 3.47 4.28 -6.20
CA SER A 154 2.45 3.90 -5.19
C SER A 154 1.08 3.64 -5.82
N PHE A 155 0.84 4.21 -6.99
CA PHE A 155 -0.35 4.07 -7.81
C PHE A 155 -0.02 4.38 -9.27
N ASP A 156 -0.59 3.62 -10.21
CA ASP A 156 -0.38 3.86 -11.64
C ASP A 156 -0.85 5.26 -12.02
N THR A 157 -0.07 5.97 -12.84
CA THR A 157 -0.43 7.29 -13.28
C THR A 157 -1.67 7.25 -14.16
N ILE A 158 -2.74 7.90 -13.73
CA ILE A 158 -3.95 8.07 -14.51
C ILE A 158 -3.80 9.37 -15.31
N SER A 159 -3.73 9.21 -16.63
CA SER A 159 -3.70 10.31 -17.59
C SER A 159 -4.94 10.19 -18.46
N ALA A 160 -5.92 11.02 -18.22
CA ALA A 160 -7.23 10.94 -18.85
C ALA A 160 -7.64 12.32 -19.39
N TYR A 161 -7.80 12.42 -20.72
CA TYR A 161 -8.07 13.67 -21.41
C TYR A 161 -9.53 13.74 -21.86
N ALA A 162 -10.17 14.90 -21.64
CA ALA A 162 -11.54 15.20 -22.06
C ALA A 162 -12.55 14.12 -21.61
N ASP A 163 -13.23 13.44 -22.52
CA ASP A 163 -14.28 12.45 -22.21
C ASP A 163 -13.74 11.24 -21.44
N ASN A 164 -12.47 10.89 -21.63
CA ASN A 164 -11.85 9.78 -20.90
C ASN A 164 -11.75 10.04 -19.38
N ALA A 165 -11.73 11.31 -18.96
CA ALA A 165 -11.73 11.69 -17.55
C ALA A 165 -13.04 11.34 -16.82
N ALA A 166 -14.12 11.08 -17.55
CA ALA A 166 -15.39 10.62 -16.99
C ALA A 166 -15.44 9.11 -16.72
N MET A 167 -14.47 8.35 -17.22
CA MET A 167 -14.45 6.90 -17.07
C MET A 167 -13.76 6.49 -15.76
N MET A 168 -14.49 5.78 -14.91
CA MET A 168 -13.93 5.21 -13.70
C MET A 168 -12.89 4.14 -14.05
N HIS A 169 -11.76 4.12 -13.33
CA HIS A 169 -10.65 3.19 -13.54
C HIS A 169 -10.05 3.23 -14.95
N TYR A 170 -10.12 4.41 -15.63
CA TYR A 170 -9.49 4.58 -16.93
C TYR A 170 -7.97 4.35 -16.84
N GLN A 171 -7.43 3.58 -17.78
CA GLN A 171 -6.00 3.44 -18.00
C GLN A 171 -5.69 3.67 -19.48
N ALA A 172 -4.88 4.67 -19.75
CA ALA A 172 -4.39 4.94 -21.10
C ALA A 172 -3.40 3.85 -21.52
N SER A 173 -3.57 3.29 -22.71
CA SER A 173 -2.61 2.37 -23.32
C SER A 173 -2.14 2.92 -24.67
N LYS A 174 -1.02 2.40 -25.22
CA LYS A 174 -0.51 2.84 -26.51
C LYS A 174 -1.51 2.67 -27.64
N ASP A 175 -2.36 1.64 -27.54
CA ASP A 175 -3.34 1.28 -28.57
C ASP A 175 -4.73 1.90 -28.33
N ASN A 176 -4.95 2.43 -27.11
CA ASN A 176 -6.24 3.01 -26.72
C ASN A 176 -6.01 4.21 -25.79
N CYS A 177 -5.76 5.37 -26.40
CA CYS A 177 -5.59 6.64 -25.70
C CYS A 177 -5.86 7.83 -26.64
N SER A 178 -6.25 8.94 -26.04
CA SER A 178 -6.49 10.18 -26.78
C SER A 178 -5.20 10.98 -26.98
N THR A 179 -5.16 11.75 -28.08
CA THR A 179 -4.13 12.76 -28.31
C THR A 179 -4.56 14.07 -27.65
N LEU A 180 -3.65 14.67 -26.88
CA LEU A 180 -3.87 15.92 -26.19
C LEU A 180 -3.86 17.10 -27.17
N LYS A 181 -4.78 18.04 -26.96
CA LYS A 181 -4.88 19.29 -27.73
C LYS A 181 -4.49 20.47 -26.83
N GLN A 182 -4.39 21.67 -27.42
CA GLN A 182 -4.11 22.91 -26.67
C GLN A 182 -5.26 23.36 -25.77
N GLU A 183 -6.43 22.78 -25.96
CA GLU A 183 -7.65 23.03 -25.21
C GLU A 183 -8.09 21.74 -24.50
N GLY A 184 -8.88 21.86 -23.45
CA GLY A 184 -9.39 20.73 -22.69
C GLY A 184 -8.69 20.55 -21.34
N MET A 185 -9.01 19.45 -20.68
CA MET A 185 -8.54 19.09 -19.35
C MET A 185 -7.86 17.70 -19.41
N LEU A 186 -6.73 17.59 -18.79
CA LEU A 186 -6.03 16.35 -18.50
C LEU A 186 -6.01 16.13 -16.99
#